data_926949605908f13dc87e68a8eb2c3901
#
_entry.id   926949605908f13dc87e68a8eb2c3901
#
_cell.length_a   1.000
_cell.length_b   1.000
_cell.length_c   1.000
_cell.angle_alpha   90.00
_cell.angle_beta   90.00
_cell.angle_gamma   90.00
#
_symmetry.space_group_name_H-M   'P 1'
#
loop_
_entity.id
_entity.type
_entity.pdbx_description
1 polymer ?
#
loop_
_entity_poly.entity_id
_entity_poly.type
_entity_poly.pdbx_seq_one_letter_code
_entity_poly.pdbx_strand_id
1 'polypeptide(L)'
;ALPLIGSLDQSNLAQIDRAVAMLLAARPRKVAVLGLAFKPGTNDLRESPILDVIAQLQENGIDISAHDHFVTPDNVVESARHAASTKPGLQDLCQQLPQLLQEDIESALQGADAVIVTHALPEYRKAAQEVFVPVVDVARLFSGQAEPENCQGIGW
;
A
#
# COMPACT_ATOMS: atom_id res chain seq x y z
N ALA A 1 -4.17 -13.79 26.63
CA ALA A 1 -3.91 -13.63 25.18
C ALA A 1 -3.21 -14.88 24.66
N LEU A 2 -3.63 -15.35 23.54
CA LEU A 2 -2.96 -16.48 22.90
C LEU A 2 -1.61 -16.01 22.34
N PRO A 3 -0.49 -16.67 22.70
CA PRO A 3 0.83 -16.23 22.23
C PRO A 3 0.95 -16.18 20.71
N LEU A 4 0.22 -17.03 20.00
CA LEU A 4 0.24 -17.08 18.54
C LEU A 4 -0.34 -15.80 17.92
N ILE A 5 -1.44 -15.26 18.49
CA ILE A 5 -2.06 -14.02 18.01
C ILE A 5 -1.13 -12.83 18.27
N GLY A 6 -0.53 -12.75 19.46
CA GLY A 6 0.44 -11.72 19.78
C GLY A 6 1.65 -11.74 18.86
N SER A 7 2.15 -12.92 18.49
CA SER A 7 3.26 -13.07 17.56
C SER A 7 2.91 -12.59 16.14
N LEU A 8 1.68 -12.88 15.67
CA LEU A 8 1.22 -12.44 14.36
C LEU A 8 1.07 -10.91 14.30
N ASP A 9 0.50 -10.31 15.33
CA ASP A 9 0.35 -8.87 15.40
C ASP A 9 1.70 -8.17 15.43
N GLN A 10 2.65 -8.68 16.21
CA GLN A 10 4.01 -8.14 16.27
C GLN A 10 4.72 -8.28 14.92
N SER A 11 4.54 -9.40 14.23
CA SER A 11 5.12 -9.61 12.92
C SER A 11 4.57 -8.63 11.89
N ASN A 12 3.26 -8.38 11.91
CA ASN A 12 2.61 -7.42 11.02
C ASN A 12 3.09 -5.98 11.29
N LEU A 13 3.19 -5.60 12.56
CA LEU A 13 3.71 -4.28 12.94
C LEU A 13 5.16 -4.10 12.47
N ALA A 14 6.00 -5.12 12.64
CA ALA A 14 7.38 -5.07 12.18
C ALA A 14 7.48 -4.92 10.67
N GLN A 15 6.59 -5.57 9.90
CA GLN A 15 6.55 -5.44 8.45
C GLN A 15 6.09 -4.05 8.02
N ILE A 16 5.08 -3.49 8.69
CA ILE A 16 4.60 -2.13 8.45
C ILE A 16 5.74 -1.14 8.70
N ASP A 17 6.41 -1.23 9.84
CA ASP A 17 7.50 -0.34 10.20
C ASP A 17 8.65 -0.43 9.20
N ARG A 18 8.96 -1.64 8.73
CA ARG A 18 10.01 -1.86 7.75
C ARG A 18 9.65 -1.23 6.40
N ALA A 19 8.42 -1.41 5.94
CA ALA A 19 7.95 -0.82 4.68
C ALA A 19 8.02 0.70 4.74
N VAL A 20 7.55 1.30 5.85
CA VAL A 20 7.61 2.75 6.06
C VAL A 20 9.07 3.23 6.06
N ALA A 21 9.96 2.54 6.79
CA ALA A 21 11.36 2.92 6.85
C ALA A 21 12.03 2.89 5.47
N MET A 22 11.73 1.87 4.67
CA MET A 22 12.26 1.76 3.31
C MET A 22 11.78 2.90 2.41
N LEU A 23 10.50 3.26 2.49
CA LEU A 23 9.94 4.37 1.73
C LEU A 23 10.53 5.70 2.19
N LEU A 24 10.64 5.94 3.47
CA LEU A 24 11.21 7.18 4.02
C LEU A 24 12.69 7.34 3.67
N ALA A 25 13.44 6.24 3.52
CA ALA A 25 14.84 6.26 3.11
C ALA A 25 15.03 6.89 1.73
N ALA A 26 14.03 6.78 0.85
CA ALA A 26 14.03 7.39 -0.47
C ALA A 26 13.72 8.90 -0.43
N ARG A 27 13.34 9.44 0.72
CA ARG A 27 12.97 10.85 0.92
C ARG A 27 11.93 11.33 -0.10
N PRO A 28 10.80 10.61 -0.28
CA PRO A 28 9.81 10.96 -1.27
C PRO A 28 8.97 12.15 -0.83
N ARG A 29 8.48 12.93 -1.78
CA ARG A 29 7.41 13.89 -1.55
C ARG A 29 6.05 13.25 -1.77
N LYS A 30 5.99 12.28 -2.69
CA LYS A 30 4.77 11.57 -3.04
C LYS A 30 5.08 10.08 -3.22
N VAL A 31 4.21 9.25 -2.65
CA VAL A 31 4.29 7.79 -2.78
C VAL A 31 3.03 7.30 -3.49
N ALA A 32 3.23 6.44 -4.50
CA ALA A 32 2.14 5.73 -5.14
C ALA A 32 1.93 4.37 -4.44
N VAL A 33 0.69 4.04 -4.19
CA VAL A 33 0.29 2.79 -3.54
C VAL A 33 -0.50 1.94 -4.54
N LEU A 34 0.02 0.77 -4.87
CA LEU A 34 -0.64 -0.17 -5.79
C LEU A 34 -1.17 -1.36 -5.00
N GLY A 35 -2.47 -1.35 -4.75
CA GLY A 35 -3.18 -2.33 -3.92
C GLY A 35 -3.55 -1.77 -2.56
N LEU A 36 -4.84 -1.65 -2.29
CA LEU A 36 -5.37 -1.13 -1.02
C LEU A 36 -6.05 -2.21 -0.19
N ALA A 37 -6.76 -3.14 -0.85
CA ALA A 37 -7.52 -4.16 -0.15
C ALA A 37 -6.62 -5.14 0.59
N PHE A 38 -7.17 -5.79 1.60
CA PHE A 38 -6.47 -6.80 2.39
C PHE A 38 -5.85 -7.89 1.52
N LYS A 39 -6.53 -8.28 0.45
CA LYS A 39 -6.02 -9.24 -0.54
C LYS A 39 -6.59 -8.93 -1.92
N PRO A 40 -5.89 -9.33 -3.00
CA PRO A 40 -6.38 -9.07 -4.35
C PRO A 40 -7.70 -9.80 -4.60
N GLY A 41 -8.53 -9.23 -5.46
CA GLY A 41 -9.82 -9.81 -5.83
C GLY A 41 -10.99 -9.38 -4.94
N THR A 42 -10.77 -8.46 -4.00
CA THR A 42 -11.81 -7.97 -3.09
C THR A 42 -11.67 -6.46 -2.89
N ASN A 43 -12.76 -5.82 -2.46
CA ASN A 43 -12.74 -4.41 -2.05
C ASN A 43 -12.75 -4.25 -0.52
N ASP A 44 -12.43 -5.30 0.23
CA ASP A 44 -12.43 -5.27 1.69
C ASP A 44 -11.16 -4.58 2.20
N LEU A 45 -11.33 -3.41 2.80
CA LEU A 45 -10.24 -2.62 3.39
C LEU A 45 -10.02 -2.91 4.87
N ARG A 46 -10.88 -3.71 5.50
CA ARG A 46 -10.73 -4.05 6.91
C ARG A 46 -9.44 -4.84 7.11
N GLU A 47 -8.72 -4.51 8.18
CA GLU A 47 -7.47 -5.19 8.56
C GLU A 47 -6.36 -5.09 7.50
N SER A 48 -6.49 -4.19 6.50
CA SER A 48 -5.47 -4.03 5.46
C SER A 48 -4.28 -3.25 6.02
N PRO A 49 -3.08 -3.86 6.13
CA PRO A 49 -1.91 -3.19 6.71
C PRO A 49 -1.46 -1.96 5.93
N ILE A 50 -1.76 -1.88 4.64
CA ILE A 50 -1.35 -0.73 3.83
C ILE A 50 -1.99 0.58 4.32
N LEU A 51 -3.17 0.51 4.94
CA LEU A 51 -3.79 1.72 5.48
C LEU A 51 -2.96 2.30 6.63
N ASP A 52 -2.36 1.45 7.46
CA ASP A 52 -1.46 1.90 8.53
C ASP A 52 -0.18 2.52 7.94
N VAL A 53 0.35 1.94 6.87
CA VAL A 53 1.50 2.50 6.15
C VAL A 53 1.17 3.89 5.60
N ILE A 54 0.02 4.04 4.93
CA ILE A 54 -0.41 5.33 4.38
C ILE A 54 -0.55 6.36 5.50
N ALA A 55 -1.18 6.00 6.61
CA ALA A 55 -1.36 6.91 7.74
C ALA A 55 -0.01 7.41 8.26
N GLN A 56 0.97 6.52 8.42
CA GLN A 56 2.31 6.90 8.89
C GLN A 56 3.04 7.79 7.87
N LEU A 57 2.91 7.51 6.58
CA LEU A 57 3.50 8.35 5.54
C LEU A 57 2.89 9.75 5.55
N GLN A 58 1.58 9.86 5.72
CA GLN A 58 0.90 11.15 5.82
C GLN A 58 1.34 11.94 7.07
N GLU A 59 1.56 11.27 8.19
CA GLU A 59 2.11 11.89 9.39
C GLU A 59 3.49 12.50 9.16
N ASN A 60 4.25 11.96 8.20
CA ASN A 60 5.54 12.47 7.77
C ASN A 60 5.45 13.50 6.64
N GLY A 61 4.25 13.98 6.31
CA GLY A 61 4.05 15.01 5.31
C GLY A 61 4.15 14.53 3.87
N ILE A 62 3.99 13.23 3.63
CA ILE A 62 4.11 12.64 2.29
C ILE A 62 2.74 12.57 1.63
N ASP A 63 2.65 13.02 0.38
CA ASP A 63 1.45 12.91 -0.43
C ASP A 63 1.28 11.47 -0.93
N ILE A 64 0.03 11.04 -1.02
CA ILE A 64 -0.31 9.67 -1.43
C ILE A 64 -1.21 9.71 -2.65
N SER A 65 -0.93 8.85 -3.62
CA SER A 65 -1.88 8.47 -4.66
C SER A 65 -2.00 6.95 -4.65
N ALA A 66 -3.20 6.44 -4.87
CA ALA A 66 -3.45 5.01 -4.74
C ALA A 66 -4.25 4.48 -5.92
N HIS A 67 -4.01 3.23 -6.26
CA HIS A 67 -4.82 2.48 -7.20
C HIS A 67 -5.09 1.09 -6.63
N ASP A 68 -6.30 0.59 -6.87
CA ASP A 68 -6.66 -0.79 -6.56
C ASP A 68 -7.60 -1.28 -7.66
N HIS A 69 -7.42 -2.52 -8.07
CA HIS A 69 -8.23 -3.08 -9.16
C HIS A 69 -9.70 -3.26 -8.78
N PHE A 70 -9.98 -3.51 -7.50
CA PHE A 70 -11.33 -3.80 -7.01
C PHE A 70 -11.89 -2.71 -6.09
N VAL A 71 -11.06 -1.84 -5.55
CA VAL A 71 -11.51 -0.66 -4.81
C VAL A 71 -11.60 0.49 -5.80
N THR A 72 -12.82 0.86 -6.15
CA THR A 72 -13.13 1.80 -7.22
C THR A 72 -13.83 3.05 -6.66
N PRO A 73 -13.94 4.13 -7.45
CA PRO A 73 -14.71 5.29 -7.01
C PRO A 73 -16.15 4.96 -6.60
N ASP A 74 -16.73 3.91 -7.17
CA ASP A 74 -18.11 3.51 -6.86
C ASP A 74 -18.26 2.83 -5.50
N ASN A 75 -17.22 2.15 -5.00
CA ASN A 75 -17.32 1.39 -3.75
C ASN A 75 -16.41 1.87 -2.62
N VAL A 76 -15.46 2.78 -2.90
CA VAL A 76 -14.44 3.17 -1.92
C VAL A 76 -15.03 3.81 -0.66
N VAL A 77 -16.09 4.58 -0.78
CA VAL A 77 -16.71 5.27 0.38
C VAL A 77 -17.23 4.24 1.38
N GLU A 78 -17.93 3.23 0.90
CA GLU A 78 -18.49 2.18 1.75
C GLU A 78 -17.38 1.30 2.34
N SER A 79 -16.42 0.90 1.51
CA SER A 79 -15.29 0.08 1.96
C SER A 79 -14.46 0.82 3.03
N ALA A 80 -14.23 2.11 2.84
CA ALA A 80 -13.51 2.95 3.80
C ALA A 80 -14.29 3.09 5.12
N ARG A 81 -15.61 3.24 5.03
CA ARG A 81 -16.47 3.31 6.23
C ARG A 81 -16.37 2.03 7.06
N HIS A 82 -16.39 0.88 6.41
CA HIS A 82 -16.23 -0.41 7.10
C HIS A 82 -14.86 -0.54 7.76
N ALA A 83 -13.80 -0.11 7.09
CA ALA A 83 -12.45 -0.13 7.65
C ALA A 83 -12.34 0.79 8.87
N ALA A 84 -12.91 1.99 8.80
CA ALA A 84 -12.90 2.95 9.90
C ALA A 84 -13.65 2.44 11.13
N SER A 85 -14.70 1.63 10.95
CA SER A 85 -15.46 1.07 12.06
C SER A 85 -14.65 0.03 12.86
N THR A 86 -13.67 -0.63 12.24
CA THR A 86 -12.82 -1.62 12.91
C THR A 86 -11.55 -1.01 13.49
N LYS A 87 -11.09 0.14 12.97
CA LYS A 87 -9.89 0.84 13.45
C LYS A 87 -10.19 2.34 13.58
N PRO A 88 -10.63 2.81 14.75
CA PRO A 88 -10.98 4.23 14.94
C PRO A 88 -9.83 5.19 14.64
N GLY A 89 -8.58 4.78 14.81
CA GLY A 89 -7.40 5.61 14.49
C GLY A 89 -7.22 5.90 13.00
N LEU A 90 -7.95 5.21 12.11
CA LEU A 90 -7.87 5.40 10.67
C LEU A 90 -9.04 6.21 10.11
N GLN A 91 -9.89 6.81 10.95
CA GLN A 91 -11.08 7.54 10.49
C GLN A 91 -10.72 8.68 9.52
N ASP A 92 -9.72 9.48 9.85
CA ASP A 92 -9.31 10.62 9.02
C ASP A 92 -8.80 10.14 7.65
N LEU A 93 -7.96 9.10 7.63
CA LEU A 93 -7.47 8.51 6.39
C LEU A 93 -8.63 7.96 5.55
N CYS A 94 -9.54 7.22 6.18
CA CYS A 94 -10.67 6.62 5.48
C CYS A 94 -11.56 7.66 4.81
N GLN A 95 -11.72 8.84 5.42
CA GLN A 95 -12.44 9.96 4.80
C GLN A 95 -11.72 10.51 3.58
N GLN A 96 -10.40 10.42 3.54
CA GLN A 96 -9.59 10.92 2.43
C GLN A 96 -9.44 9.93 1.27
N LEU A 97 -9.64 8.64 1.52
CA LEU A 97 -9.40 7.59 0.51
C LEU A 97 -10.06 7.85 -0.85
N PRO A 98 -11.31 8.34 -0.93
CA PRO A 98 -11.91 8.62 -2.23
C PRO A 98 -11.14 9.65 -3.06
N GLN A 99 -10.44 10.58 -2.41
CA GLN A 99 -9.65 11.60 -3.07
C GLN A 99 -8.24 11.09 -3.44
N LEU A 100 -7.72 10.13 -2.69
CA LEU A 100 -6.40 9.54 -2.95
C LEU A 100 -6.46 8.50 -4.08
N LEU A 101 -7.62 7.90 -4.28
CA LEU A 101 -7.81 6.83 -5.25
C LEU A 101 -7.81 7.36 -6.68
N GLN A 102 -7.02 6.74 -7.54
CA GLN A 102 -6.93 7.05 -8.96
C GLN A 102 -7.63 5.96 -9.77
N GLU A 103 -8.15 6.32 -10.93
CA GLU A 103 -8.89 5.39 -11.79
C GLU A 103 -7.98 4.38 -12.48
N ASP A 104 -6.72 4.76 -12.73
CA ASP A 104 -5.77 3.91 -13.41
C ASP A 104 -4.38 3.98 -12.77
N ILE A 105 -3.54 3.00 -13.11
CA ILE A 105 -2.19 2.86 -12.58
C ILE A 105 -1.31 4.06 -12.99
N GLU A 106 -1.44 4.49 -14.23
CA GLU A 106 -0.63 5.60 -14.74
C GLU A 106 -0.87 6.88 -13.94
N SER A 107 -2.13 7.20 -13.66
CA SER A 107 -2.49 8.35 -12.84
C SER A 107 -1.95 8.24 -11.43
N ALA A 108 -1.99 7.04 -10.84
CA ALA A 108 -1.44 6.81 -9.51
C ALA A 108 0.07 7.02 -9.46
N LEU A 109 0.78 6.63 -10.51
CA LEU A 109 2.24 6.74 -10.59
C LEU A 109 2.72 8.14 -10.94
N GLN A 110 1.85 9.00 -11.47
CA GLN A 110 2.23 10.32 -11.95
C GLN A 110 2.81 11.17 -10.82
N GLY A 111 4.06 11.62 -10.99
CA GLY A 111 4.75 12.44 -10.01
C GLY A 111 5.18 11.72 -8.74
N ALA A 112 5.04 10.40 -8.67
CA ALA A 112 5.48 9.64 -7.51
C ALA A 112 7.01 9.53 -7.46
N ASP A 113 7.55 9.69 -6.25
CA ASP A 113 8.99 9.57 -6.00
C ASP A 113 9.37 8.18 -5.48
N ALA A 114 8.38 7.41 -5.06
CA ALA A 114 8.53 6.01 -4.65
C ALA A 114 7.18 5.29 -4.82
N VAL A 115 7.24 3.98 -4.89
CA VAL A 115 6.06 3.13 -5.09
C VAL A 115 6.08 2.00 -4.07
N ILE A 116 4.91 1.66 -3.52
CA ILE A 116 4.74 0.43 -2.75
C ILE A 116 3.69 -0.43 -3.43
N VAL A 117 3.97 -1.73 -3.57
CA VAL A 117 3.07 -2.68 -4.23
C VAL A 117 2.69 -3.78 -3.25
N THR A 118 1.40 -3.96 -3.04
CA THR A 118 0.85 -4.91 -2.06
C THR A 118 0.14 -6.11 -2.68
N HIS A 119 -0.14 -6.08 -3.99
CA HIS A 119 -0.80 -7.18 -4.70
C HIS A 119 0.07 -7.68 -5.87
N ALA A 120 0.22 -8.99 -5.99
CA ALA A 120 1.03 -9.62 -7.04
C ALA A 120 0.24 -9.77 -8.35
N LEU A 121 -0.21 -8.64 -8.91
CA LEU A 121 -0.94 -8.62 -10.17
C LEU A 121 0.02 -8.38 -11.35
N PRO A 122 -0.23 -9.00 -12.53
CA PRO A 122 0.62 -8.80 -13.70
C PRO A 122 0.77 -7.33 -14.11
N GLU A 123 -0.30 -6.54 -14.04
CA GLU A 123 -0.26 -5.12 -14.37
C GLU A 123 0.58 -4.31 -13.36
N TYR A 124 0.62 -4.71 -12.11
CA TYR A 124 1.48 -4.06 -11.10
C TYR A 124 2.94 -4.44 -11.30
N ARG A 125 3.19 -5.70 -11.69
CA ARG A 125 4.55 -6.14 -12.03
C ARG A 125 5.09 -5.34 -13.21
N LYS A 126 4.28 -5.18 -14.26
CA LYS A 126 4.64 -4.39 -15.43
C LYS A 126 4.96 -2.94 -15.04
N ALA A 127 4.10 -2.33 -14.23
CA ALA A 127 4.29 -0.97 -13.75
C ALA A 127 5.61 -0.84 -12.97
N ALA A 128 5.91 -1.79 -12.09
CA ALA A 128 7.14 -1.80 -11.30
C ALA A 128 8.38 -1.93 -12.18
N GLN A 129 8.30 -2.66 -13.30
CA GLN A 129 9.39 -2.80 -14.25
C GLN A 129 9.64 -1.54 -15.07
N GLU A 130 8.62 -0.71 -15.26
CA GLU A 130 8.68 0.47 -16.14
C GLU A 130 9.05 1.76 -15.41
N VAL A 131 8.91 1.82 -14.08
CA VAL A 131 9.27 3.01 -13.31
C VAL A 131 10.76 3.04 -12.96
N PHE A 132 11.28 4.26 -12.77
CA PHE A 132 12.70 4.47 -12.41
C PHE A 132 12.88 4.87 -10.94
N VAL A 133 11.79 5.01 -10.20
CA VAL A 133 11.83 5.36 -8.78
C VAL A 133 11.92 4.10 -7.92
N PRO A 134 12.33 4.22 -6.64
CA PRO A 134 12.35 3.06 -5.74
C PRO A 134 10.97 2.41 -5.59
N VAL A 135 10.95 1.09 -5.64
CA VAL A 135 9.74 0.28 -5.47
C VAL A 135 9.92 -0.63 -4.26
N VAL A 136 9.02 -0.52 -3.29
CA VAL A 136 8.94 -1.43 -2.14
C VAL A 136 7.93 -2.52 -2.47
N ASP A 137 8.39 -3.75 -2.59
CA ASP A 137 7.56 -4.89 -2.98
C ASP A 137 7.16 -5.70 -1.74
N VAL A 138 5.90 -5.62 -1.38
CA VAL A 138 5.31 -6.37 -0.26
C VAL A 138 4.64 -7.66 -0.77
N ALA A 139 4.51 -7.82 -2.09
CA ALA A 139 3.69 -8.85 -2.72
C ALA A 139 4.48 -10.00 -3.32
N ARG A 140 5.82 -9.95 -3.28
CA ARG A 140 6.70 -10.89 -3.99
C ARG A 140 6.42 -10.91 -5.50
N LEU A 141 6.36 -9.70 -6.09
CA LEU A 141 6.03 -9.51 -7.51
C LEU A 141 6.92 -10.32 -8.45
N PHE A 142 8.19 -10.46 -8.11
CA PHE A 142 9.21 -11.05 -8.98
C PHE A 142 9.62 -12.45 -8.55
N SER A 143 8.78 -13.13 -7.77
CA SER A 143 9.03 -14.52 -7.36
C SER A 143 9.32 -15.40 -8.59
N GLY A 144 10.51 -15.99 -8.65
CA GLY A 144 10.94 -16.80 -9.79
C GLY A 144 11.38 -16.01 -11.02
N GLN A 145 11.48 -14.69 -10.94
CA GLN A 145 11.90 -13.81 -12.03
C GLN A 145 13.00 -12.86 -11.55
N ALA A 146 13.68 -12.23 -12.51
CA ALA A 146 14.69 -11.22 -12.20
C ALA A 146 14.01 -9.97 -11.64
N GLU A 147 14.46 -9.53 -10.46
CA GLU A 147 13.96 -8.33 -9.80
C GLU A 147 14.71 -7.09 -10.35
N PRO A 148 13.98 -6.02 -10.74
CA PRO A 148 14.64 -4.78 -11.14
C PRO A 148 15.50 -4.20 -10.00
N GLU A 149 16.58 -3.48 -10.36
CA GLU A 149 17.51 -2.91 -9.38
C GLU A 149 16.84 -1.92 -8.41
N ASN A 150 15.82 -1.20 -8.87
CA ASN A 150 15.08 -0.24 -8.06
C ASN A 150 13.98 -0.87 -7.24
N CYS A 151 13.80 -2.17 -7.30
CA CYS A 151 12.76 -2.91 -6.58
C CYS A 151 13.37 -3.65 -5.41
N GLN A 152 12.77 -3.54 -4.23
CA GLN A 152 13.26 -4.19 -3.01
C GLN A 152 12.10 -4.80 -2.24
N GLY A 153 12.22 -6.09 -1.90
CA GLY A 153 11.29 -6.77 -1.01
C GLY A 153 11.54 -6.41 0.45
N ILE A 154 10.53 -6.62 1.29
CA ILE A 154 10.62 -6.30 2.73
C ILE A 154 11.22 -7.42 3.58
N GLY A 155 11.75 -8.50 2.97
CA GLY A 155 12.42 -9.58 3.69
C GLY A 155 11.45 -10.49 4.43
N TRP A 156 10.51 -11.05 3.71
CA TRP A 156 9.57 -12.05 4.23
C TRP A 156 10.24 -13.31 4.72
#